data_1ab08dc40036b839170b822be034e557
#
_entry.id   1ab08dc40036b839170b822be034e557
#
_cell.length_a   1.000
_cell.length_b   1.000
_cell.length_c   1.000
_cell.angle_alpha   90.00
_cell.angle_beta   90.00
_cell.angle_gamma   90.00
#
_symmetry.space_group_name_H-M   'P 1'
#
loop_
_entity.id
_entity.type
_entity.pdbx_description
1 polymer ?
#
loop_
_entity_poly.entity_id
_entity_poly.type
_entity_poly.pdbx_seq_one_letter_code
_entity_poly.pdbx_strand_id
1 'polypeptide(L)'
;MPFGIATAPEEYQRRQHEVLEGLPGIYVIADDMLITGQGESKEEELKDHDRNLVALLERAREVNLKLNPKKLKLRLSEVPFIGHLLTSTGVKPDPEKVRAVQTMPVLDGKTSAEKVKAVQRFIGFVNYLAKFVPHLTDKCESLR
;
A
#
# COMPACT_ATOMS: atom_id res chain seq x y z
N MET A 1 -7.49 21.91 -9.46
CA MET A 1 -6.59 22.43 -8.40
C MET A 1 -5.20 22.58 -8.99
N PRO A 2 -4.47 23.69 -8.78
CA PRO A 2 -3.11 23.84 -9.29
C PRO A 2 -2.15 22.82 -8.68
N PHE A 3 -1.16 22.36 -9.44
CA PHE A 3 -0.10 21.50 -8.95
C PHE A 3 0.80 22.24 -7.93
N GLY A 4 1.30 21.54 -6.93
CA GLY A 4 2.25 22.09 -5.95
C GLY A 4 1.62 22.70 -4.68
N ILE A 5 0.31 22.68 -4.53
CA ILE A 5 -0.35 23.06 -3.28
C ILE A 5 -0.21 21.90 -2.28
N ALA A 6 0.28 22.18 -1.07
CA ALA A 6 0.56 21.16 -0.04
C ALA A 6 -0.69 20.35 0.36
N THR A 7 -1.87 20.96 0.38
CA THR A 7 -3.15 20.32 0.71
C THR A 7 -3.84 19.61 -0.45
N ALA A 8 -3.27 19.67 -1.66
CA ALA A 8 -3.89 19.07 -2.85
C ALA A 8 -4.11 17.55 -2.73
N PRO A 9 -3.17 16.76 -2.21
CA PRO A 9 -3.37 15.31 -2.03
C PRO A 9 -4.50 14.99 -1.05
N GLU A 10 -4.61 15.74 0.06
CA GLU A 10 -5.66 15.55 1.07
C GLU A 10 -7.05 15.84 0.49
N GLU A 11 -7.18 16.94 -0.24
CA GLU A 11 -8.45 17.31 -0.88
C GLU A 11 -8.84 16.31 -1.98
N TYR A 12 -7.87 15.79 -2.73
CA TYR A 12 -8.10 14.74 -3.72
C TYR A 12 -8.59 13.45 -3.05
N GLN A 13 -7.93 13.02 -1.98
CA GLN A 13 -8.31 11.86 -1.19
C GLN A 13 -9.73 12.02 -0.61
N ARG A 14 -10.03 13.19 -0.05
CA ARG A 14 -11.37 13.51 0.48
C ARG A 14 -12.45 13.36 -0.58
N ARG A 15 -12.24 13.93 -1.77
CA ARG A 15 -13.19 13.82 -2.90
C ARG A 15 -13.35 12.39 -3.40
N GLN A 16 -12.28 11.62 -3.45
CA GLN A 16 -12.37 10.21 -3.81
C GLN A 16 -13.24 9.43 -2.80
N HIS A 17 -13.05 9.67 -1.50
CA HIS A 17 -13.87 9.06 -0.46
C HIS A 17 -15.34 9.44 -0.61
N GLU A 18 -15.65 10.71 -0.82
CA GLU A 18 -17.04 11.18 -1.03
C GLU A 18 -17.69 10.53 -2.25
N VAL A 19 -16.96 10.47 -3.37
CA VAL A 19 -17.46 9.89 -4.63
C VAL A 19 -17.71 8.39 -4.51
N LEU A 20 -16.87 7.67 -3.76
CA LEU A 20 -16.94 6.22 -3.63
C LEU A 20 -17.65 5.76 -2.35
N GLU A 21 -18.21 6.70 -1.60
CA GLU A 21 -18.98 6.41 -0.39
C GLU A 21 -20.14 5.47 -0.68
N GLY A 22 -20.34 4.50 0.23
CA GLY A 22 -21.41 3.52 0.14
C GLY A 22 -21.12 2.32 -0.78
N LEU A 23 -19.97 2.28 -1.46
CA LEU A 23 -19.56 1.11 -2.23
C LEU A 23 -18.84 0.09 -1.33
N PRO A 24 -19.38 -1.12 -1.16
CA PRO A 24 -18.75 -2.15 -0.33
C PRO A 24 -17.47 -2.69 -0.99
N GLY A 25 -16.52 -3.14 -0.16
CA GLY A 25 -15.31 -3.82 -0.63
C GLY A 25 -14.35 -2.96 -1.44
N ILE A 26 -14.49 -1.63 -1.42
CA ILE A 26 -13.62 -0.70 -2.14
C ILE A 26 -12.82 0.12 -1.15
N TYR A 27 -11.51 0.10 -1.31
CA TYR A 27 -10.55 0.85 -0.50
C TYR A 27 -9.73 1.75 -1.40
N VAL A 28 -9.61 3.01 -1.01
CA VAL A 28 -8.89 4.01 -1.81
C VAL A 28 -7.86 4.70 -0.94
N ILE A 29 -6.62 4.72 -1.39
CA ILE A 29 -5.56 5.52 -0.76
C ILE A 29 -4.73 6.17 -1.88
N ALA A 30 -4.65 7.48 -1.86
CA ALA A 30 -4.03 8.28 -2.90
C ALA A 30 -4.57 7.90 -4.29
N ASP A 31 -3.73 7.40 -5.18
CA ASP A 31 -4.11 7.02 -6.54
C ASP A 31 -4.49 5.53 -6.68
N ASP A 32 -4.29 4.75 -5.62
CA ASP A 32 -4.50 3.31 -5.65
C ASP A 32 -5.88 2.91 -5.14
N MET A 33 -6.59 2.10 -5.91
CA MET A 33 -7.89 1.53 -5.56
C MET A 33 -7.77 0.03 -5.44
N LEU A 34 -8.18 -0.51 -4.30
CA LEU A 34 -8.25 -1.94 -4.03
C LEU A 34 -9.72 -2.37 -3.99
N ILE A 35 -10.04 -3.43 -4.71
CA ILE A 35 -11.36 -4.05 -4.70
C ILE A 35 -11.23 -5.42 -4.07
N THR A 36 -12.06 -5.72 -3.08
CA THR A 36 -12.10 -7.01 -2.41
C THR A 36 -13.45 -7.69 -2.62
N GLY A 37 -13.46 -9.00 -2.51
CA GLY A 37 -14.67 -9.80 -2.39
C GLY A 37 -14.65 -10.60 -1.11
N GLN A 38 -15.81 -10.92 -0.59
CA GLN A 38 -16.02 -11.73 0.61
C GLN A 38 -16.95 -12.89 0.31
N GLY A 39 -16.72 -14.04 0.95
CA GLY A 39 -17.55 -15.23 0.84
C GLY A 39 -17.01 -16.38 1.66
N GLU A 40 -17.79 -17.40 1.86
CA GLU A 40 -17.37 -18.64 2.53
C GLU A 40 -16.64 -19.59 1.56
N SER A 41 -16.86 -19.40 0.26
CA SER A 41 -16.20 -20.14 -0.81
C SER A 41 -15.49 -19.21 -1.79
N LYS A 42 -14.50 -19.73 -2.49
CA LYS A 42 -13.77 -18.96 -3.51
C LYS A 42 -14.70 -18.46 -4.63
N GLU A 43 -15.76 -19.19 -4.94
CA GLU A 43 -16.75 -18.78 -5.93
C GLU A 43 -17.56 -17.57 -5.44
N GLU A 44 -17.93 -17.57 -4.18
CA GLU A 44 -18.65 -16.45 -3.56
C GLU A 44 -17.80 -15.22 -3.46
N GLU A 45 -16.53 -15.36 -3.02
CA GLU A 45 -15.54 -14.27 -3.02
C GLU A 45 -15.40 -13.63 -4.42
N LEU A 46 -15.30 -14.46 -5.47
CA LEU A 46 -15.18 -13.95 -6.84
C LEU A 46 -16.47 -13.25 -7.31
N LYS A 47 -17.62 -13.79 -7.00
CA LYS A 47 -18.92 -13.17 -7.34
C LYS A 47 -19.08 -11.82 -6.63
N ASP A 48 -18.72 -11.76 -5.36
CA ASP A 48 -18.76 -10.54 -4.57
C ASP A 48 -17.76 -9.50 -5.10
N HIS A 49 -16.52 -9.92 -5.38
CA HIS A 49 -15.51 -9.07 -6.00
C HIS A 49 -16.00 -8.49 -7.35
N ASP A 50 -16.57 -9.32 -8.20
CA ASP A 50 -17.04 -8.88 -9.53
C ASP A 50 -18.23 -7.91 -9.39
N ARG A 51 -19.14 -8.15 -8.43
CA ARG A 51 -20.21 -7.21 -8.11
C ARG A 51 -19.66 -5.86 -7.65
N ASN A 52 -18.69 -5.85 -6.75
CA ASN A 52 -18.05 -4.64 -6.23
C ASN A 52 -17.28 -3.89 -7.35
N LEU A 53 -16.63 -4.64 -8.25
CA LEU A 53 -15.97 -4.06 -9.42
C LEU A 53 -16.97 -3.37 -10.36
N VAL A 54 -18.10 -4.02 -10.66
CA VAL A 54 -19.15 -3.45 -11.52
C VAL A 54 -19.69 -2.17 -10.88
N ALA A 55 -20.00 -2.19 -9.58
CA ALA A 55 -20.50 -1.03 -8.85
C ALA A 55 -19.49 0.15 -8.88
N LEU A 56 -18.19 -0.13 -8.74
CA LEU A 56 -17.14 0.90 -8.89
C LEU A 56 -17.13 1.48 -10.31
N LEU A 57 -17.20 0.64 -11.34
CA LEU A 57 -17.15 1.09 -12.74
C LEU A 57 -18.39 1.91 -13.12
N GLU A 58 -19.56 1.54 -12.62
CA GLU A 58 -20.80 2.31 -12.79
C GLU A 58 -20.69 3.67 -12.10
N ARG A 59 -20.26 3.71 -10.84
CA ARG A 59 -20.03 4.95 -10.12
C ARG A 59 -18.98 5.83 -10.81
N ALA A 60 -17.88 5.26 -11.27
CA ALA A 60 -16.85 5.98 -12.03
C ALA A 60 -17.41 6.64 -13.29
N ARG A 61 -18.34 5.95 -14.00
CA ARG A 61 -19.03 6.49 -15.17
C ARG A 61 -19.96 7.63 -14.81
N GLU A 62 -20.77 7.49 -13.75
CA GLU A 62 -21.69 8.51 -13.27
C GLU A 62 -20.99 9.82 -12.92
N VAL A 63 -19.83 9.74 -12.24
CA VAL A 63 -19.08 10.91 -11.77
C VAL A 63 -17.94 11.32 -12.72
N ASN A 64 -17.88 10.71 -13.91
CA ASN A 64 -16.82 10.95 -14.91
C ASN A 64 -15.39 10.75 -14.37
N LEU A 65 -15.20 9.76 -13.48
CA LEU A 65 -13.89 9.37 -12.97
C LEU A 65 -13.21 8.48 -14.02
N LYS A 66 -12.06 8.93 -14.53
CA LYS A 66 -11.31 8.22 -15.56
C LYS A 66 -10.30 7.27 -14.92
N LEU A 67 -10.47 5.99 -15.14
CA LEU A 67 -9.55 4.94 -14.72
C LEU A 67 -8.61 4.54 -15.86
N ASN A 68 -7.37 4.18 -15.55
CA ASN A 68 -6.40 3.74 -16.55
C ASN A 68 -6.47 2.21 -16.74
N PRO A 69 -7.01 1.71 -17.85
CA PRO A 69 -7.17 0.26 -18.06
C PRO A 69 -5.82 -0.49 -18.13
N LYS A 70 -4.73 0.19 -18.49
CA LYS A 70 -3.40 -0.44 -18.56
C LYS A 70 -2.80 -0.73 -17.18
N LYS A 71 -3.30 -0.07 -16.11
CA LYS A 71 -2.88 -0.30 -14.72
C LYS A 71 -3.78 -1.30 -14.00
N LEU A 72 -4.90 -1.69 -14.59
CA LEU A 72 -5.85 -2.61 -14.00
C LEU A 72 -5.24 -4.00 -13.84
N LYS A 73 -5.30 -4.52 -12.62
CA LYS A 73 -4.93 -5.89 -12.27
C LYS A 73 -6.14 -6.57 -11.66
N LEU A 74 -6.60 -7.66 -12.26
CA LEU A 74 -7.82 -8.34 -11.86
C LEU A 74 -7.53 -9.69 -11.21
N ARG A 75 -8.35 -10.04 -10.20
CA ARG A 75 -8.42 -11.37 -9.58
C ARG A 75 -7.06 -11.88 -9.12
N LEU A 76 -6.23 -11.02 -8.54
CA LEU A 76 -4.96 -11.42 -7.96
C LEU A 76 -5.19 -12.08 -6.60
N SER A 77 -4.49 -13.16 -6.31
CA SER A 77 -4.47 -13.82 -5.00
C SER A 77 -3.61 -13.07 -3.98
N GLU A 78 -2.63 -12.31 -4.45
CA GLU A 78 -1.73 -11.49 -3.65
C GLU A 78 -1.59 -10.13 -4.33
N VAL A 79 -1.76 -9.06 -3.56
CA VAL A 79 -1.76 -7.68 -4.09
C VAL A 79 -0.78 -6.82 -3.30
N PRO A 80 0.25 -6.26 -3.94
CA PRO A 80 1.03 -5.20 -3.32
C PRO A 80 0.16 -3.94 -3.20
N PHE A 81 -0.07 -3.49 -1.97
CA PHE A 81 -0.88 -2.32 -1.66
C PHE A 81 -0.27 -1.56 -0.50
N ILE A 82 0.06 -0.28 -0.71
CA ILE A 82 0.65 0.62 0.28
C ILE A 82 1.88 0.01 0.97
N GLY A 83 2.78 -0.55 0.15
CA GLY A 83 4.03 -1.13 0.62
C GLY A 83 3.89 -2.42 1.43
N HIS A 84 2.74 -3.05 1.40
CA HIS A 84 2.47 -4.35 1.99
C HIS A 84 1.97 -5.31 0.92
N LEU A 85 2.16 -6.60 1.14
CA LEU A 85 1.57 -7.65 0.34
C LEU A 85 0.31 -8.15 1.05
N LEU A 86 -0.85 -7.86 0.47
CA LEU A 86 -2.12 -8.40 0.92
C LEU A 86 -2.31 -9.80 0.34
N THR A 87 -2.70 -10.75 1.18
CA THR A 87 -2.93 -12.14 0.79
C THR A 87 -4.23 -12.65 1.43
N SER A 88 -4.74 -13.78 0.98
CA SER A 88 -5.92 -14.44 1.58
C SER A 88 -5.73 -14.81 3.06
N THR A 89 -4.47 -14.96 3.52
CA THR A 89 -4.12 -15.32 4.89
C THR A 89 -3.71 -14.13 5.76
N GLY A 90 -3.78 -12.91 5.23
CA GLY A 90 -3.43 -11.69 5.96
C GLY A 90 -2.41 -10.81 5.23
N VAL A 91 -1.79 -9.91 5.99
CA VAL A 91 -0.84 -8.92 5.48
C VAL A 91 0.58 -9.41 5.70
N LYS A 92 1.38 -9.43 4.64
CA LYS A 92 2.81 -9.77 4.65
C LYS A 92 3.66 -8.53 4.34
N PRO A 93 4.94 -8.51 4.72
CA PRO A 93 5.85 -7.48 4.26
C PRO A 93 6.04 -7.58 2.74
N ASP A 94 6.14 -6.44 2.07
CA ASP A 94 6.46 -6.40 0.64
C ASP A 94 7.87 -6.99 0.41
N PRO A 95 8.02 -8.04 -0.42
CA PRO A 95 9.31 -8.66 -0.69
C PRO A 95 10.37 -7.70 -1.24
N GLU A 96 9.96 -6.68 -2.01
CA GLU A 96 10.89 -5.66 -2.51
C GLU A 96 11.44 -4.79 -1.37
N LYS A 97 10.60 -4.46 -0.38
CA LYS A 97 11.03 -3.70 0.81
C LYS A 97 11.96 -4.54 1.69
N VAL A 98 11.66 -5.82 1.88
CA VAL A 98 12.54 -6.75 2.60
C VAL A 98 13.90 -6.85 1.89
N ARG A 99 13.89 -7.04 0.57
CA ARG A 99 15.13 -7.10 -0.22
C ARG A 99 15.92 -5.79 -0.13
N ALA A 100 15.26 -4.64 -0.17
CA ALA A 100 15.93 -3.35 -0.04
C ALA A 100 16.69 -3.21 1.29
N VAL A 101 16.17 -3.76 2.40
CA VAL A 101 16.87 -3.79 3.67
C VAL A 101 18.05 -4.78 3.64
N GLN A 102 17.86 -5.98 3.10
CA GLN A 102 18.89 -7.01 3.01
C GLN A 102 20.07 -6.60 2.13
N THR A 103 19.84 -5.81 1.08
CA THR A 103 20.85 -5.36 0.13
C THR A 103 21.42 -3.98 0.46
N MET A 104 21.12 -3.42 1.64
CA MET A 104 21.69 -2.14 2.04
C MET A 104 23.22 -2.21 2.10
N PRO A 105 23.91 -1.21 1.51
CA PRO A 105 25.38 -1.22 1.47
C PRO A 105 25.96 -1.18 2.89
N VAL A 106 27.01 -1.96 3.10
CA VAL A 106 27.84 -1.90 4.31
C VAL A 106 28.43 -0.51 4.48
N LEU A 107 28.62 -0.09 5.73
CA LEU A 107 29.04 1.27 6.10
C LEU A 107 30.55 1.53 5.91
N ASP A 108 31.28 0.58 5.32
CA ASP A 108 32.72 0.67 5.11
C ASP A 108 33.10 1.79 4.14
N GLY A 109 34.19 2.47 4.42
CA GLY A 109 34.72 3.56 3.58
C GLY A 109 33.95 4.88 3.61
N LYS A 110 32.90 5.02 4.42
CA LYS A 110 32.09 6.24 4.53
C LYS A 110 32.57 7.16 5.65
N THR A 111 32.35 8.45 5.45
CA THR A 111 32.55 9.47 6.50
C THR A 111 31.57 9.26 7.68
N SER A 112 31.89 9.83 8.85
CA SER A 112 30.99 9.77 10.03
C SER A 112 29.57 10.25 9.73
N ALA A 113 29.42 11.35 8.99
CA ALA A 113 28.11 11.89 8.61
C ALA A 113 27.32 10.97 7.69
N GLU A 114 27.99 10.30 6.75
CA GLU A 114 27.38 9.32 5.85
C GLU A 114 26.97 8.06 6.59
N LYS A 115 27.75 7.61 7.57
CA LYS A 115 27.41 6.48 8.44
C LYS A 115 26.15 6.78 9.23
N VAL A 116 26.05 7.94 9.87
CA VAL A 116 24.83 8.35 10.61
C VAL A 116 23.60 8.35 9.72
N LYS A 117 23.68 8.96 8.53
CA LYS A 117 22.56 8.98 7.58
C LYS A 117 22.17 7.57 7.11
N ALA A 118 23.12 6.69 6.91
CA ALA A 118 22.85 5.31 6.49
C ALA A 118 22.17 4.50 7.62
N VAL A 119 22.61 4.67 8.87
CA VAL A 119 21.97 4.06 10.04
C VAL A 119 20.55 4.61 10.23
N GLN A 120 20.35 5.91 10.14
CA GLN A 120 19.02 6.52 10.22
C GLN A 120 18.07 5.97 9.13
N ARG A 121 18.56 5.82 7.91
CA ARG A 121 17.80 5.20 6.81
C ARG A 121 17.48 3.74 7.11
N PHE A 122 18.43 2.97 7.59
CA PHE A 122 18.23 1.59 7.99
C PHE A 122 17.17 1.47 9.08
N ILE A 123 17.29 2.25 10.18
CA ILE A 123 16.31 2.27 11.26
C ILE A 123 14.91 2.67 10.73
N GLY A 124 14.83 3.63 9.81
CA GLY A 124 13.58 4.02 9.16
C GLY A 124 12.90 2.86 8.43
N PHE A 125 13.66 2.09 7.64
CA PHE A 125 13.14 0.90 6.95
C PHE A 125 12.74 -0.21 7.92
N VAL A 126 13.56 -0.45 8.94
CA VAL A 126 13.28 -1.49 9.94
C VAL A 126 12.03 -1.13 10.75
N ASN A 127 11.86 0.13 11.14
CA ASN A 127 10.65 0.61 11.81
C ASN A 127 9.40 0.45 10.94
N TYR A 128 9.52 0.68 9.62
CA TYR A 128 8.42 0.44 8.69
C TYR A 128 7.98 -1.04 8.67
N LEU A 129 8.93 -1.96 8.83
CA LEU A 129 8.68 -3.40 8.90
C LEU A 129 8.40 -3.90 10.34
N ALA A 130 8.35 -3.00 11.34
CA ALA A 130 8.26 -3.34 12.76
C ALA A 130 7.11 -4.29 13.09
N LYS A 131 5.95 -4.10 12.46
CA LYS A 131 4.77 -4.95 12.68
C LYS A 131 4.97 -6.42 12.28
N PHE A 132 5.99 -6.73 11.47
CA PHE A 132 6.33 -8.08 11.04
C PHE A 132 7.50 -8.68 11.81
N VAL A 133 8.16 -7.90 12.67
CA VAL A 133 9.35 -8.33 13.42
C VAL A 133 9.07 -8.27 14.91
N PRO A 134 8.82 -9.40 15.58
CA PRO A 134 8.64 -9.43 17.02
C PRO A 134 9.88 -8.90 17.74
N HIS A 135 9.67 -8.14 18.82
CA HIS A 135 10.73 -7.59 19.67
C HIS A 135 11.78 -6.76 18.93
N LEU A 136 11.34 -5.98 17.94
CA LEU A 136 12.24 -5.16 17.13
C LEU A 136 13.00 -4.13 17.97
N THR A 137 12.36 -3.52 18.96
CA THR A 137 12.96 -2.51 19.84
C THR A 137 14.21 -3.07 20.52
N ASP A 138 14.11 -4.28 21.09
CA ASP A 138 15.20 -4.94 21.80
C ASP A 138 16.37 -5.26 20.84
N LYS A 139 16.03 -5.66 19.61
CA LYS A 139 17.04 -5.97 18.57
C LYS A 139 17.78 -4.74 18.04
N CYS A 140 17.15 -3.56 18.12
CA CYS A 140 17.73 -2.31 17.64
C CYS A 140 18.32 -1.43 18.73
N GLU A 141 18.33 -1.86 19.98
CA GLU A 141 18.83 -1.08 21.11
C GLU A 141 20.30 -0.66 20.92
N SER A 142 21.13 -1.56 20.40
CA SER A 142 22.55 -1.29 20.12
C SER A 142 22.81 -0.31 18.95
N LEU A 143 21.78 0.05 18.19
CA LEU A 143 21.89 0.96 17.02
C LEU A 143 21.41 2.40 17.35
N ARG A 144 20.95 2.63 18.55
CA ARG A 144 20.52 3.95 19.06
C ARG A 144 21.64 4.60 19.85
#